data_6779dd5cc44f17a078c1f2287cb36549
#
_entry.id   6779dd5cc44f17a078c1f2287cb36549
#
_cell.length_a   1.000
_cell.length_b   1.000
_cell.length_c   1.000
_cell.angle_alpha   90.00
_cell.angle_beta   90.00
_cell.angle_gamma   90.00
#
_symmetry.space_group_name_H-M   'P 1'
#
loop_
_entity.id
_entity.type
_entity.pdbx_description
1 polymer ?
#
loop_
_entity_poly.entity_id
_entity_poly.type
_entity_poly.pdbx_seq_one_letter_code
_entity_poly.pdbx_strand_id
1 'polypeptide(L)'
;MNIQMSQFFKPRNINTQLISGQAIVDNATGRLQSVQFEGEFDMIRFKVSTLMNMEDQQTPLPARCTTEATFRFLGNRISSHCTAVYNCPTTLPDTLKEKADRKLMAELRPIPLSTEDQDIYHVFDEQRVKELAAEHKDTTKQSKDWDWVKEVGWDIIGDNLVNGHRTGSGPFSMRVSPLLNPFYLGYSQSDGLSYKLDVGVQYTWNAYRYLTLNAQLGYNFKQRQFYFNLPLRMNYNPKRNGYAEIRYANGNRISNGSLAEDFHKKMDHKVDMPQFNDRYLQVVNNIGVFDWLEVMTGVVYHRRTSTNEKLMREAGMEHSFTSFAPLLTLRITPWHKGPTLTANYERSIKNFLNSNLDYERWEFDASYKRHLHSLRILNLRAGAGFYTTRNSNYFVDFEKFRANNLPQGWEDDWTGHFQLLNSRWYNESNYYIRGNASYDSPMMLISHLPIFGRYIETERIYLSALSIEHTRPYFELGYGFSNRYLSAAAFTSFLNTKIERVGFKITLQLFSRW
;
A
#
# COMPACT_ATOMS: atom_id res chain seq x y z
N MET A 1 -54.26 -13.77 10.04
CA MET A 1 -53.80 -12.37 10.01
C MET A 1 -52.32 -12.37 10.39
N ASN A 2 -51.41 -12.33 9.40
CA ASN A 2 -49.98 -12.33 9.71
C ASN A 2 -49.61 -10.96 10.26
N ILE A 3 -49.24 -10.89 11.51
CA ILE A 3 -48.80 -9.65 12.17
C ILE A 3 -47.33 -9.46 11.74
N GLN A 4 -47.08 -8.48 10.89
CA GLN A 4 -45.75 -8.07 10.48
C GLN A 4 -45.23 -7.02 11.47
N MET A 5 -43.98 -7.16 11.90
CA MET A 5 -43.30 -6.20 12.77
C MET A 5 -42.20 -5.49 11.99
N SER A 6 -42.28 -4.18 11.94
CA SER A 6 -41.21 -3.35 11.34
C SER A 6 -40.21 -2.94 12.43
N GLN A 7 -38.96 -3.31 12.24
CA GLN A 7 -37.85 -2.95 13.10
C GLN A 7 -36.94 -1.92 12.40
N PHE A 8 -36.75 -0.78 13.03
CA PHE A 8 -35.83 0.24 12.57
C PHE A 8 -34.51 0.10 13.30
N PHE A 9 -33.42 0.14 12.57
CA PHE A 9 -32.08 0.21 13.15
C PHE A 9 -31.39 1.51 12.73
N LYS A 10 -30.79 2.15 13.72
CA LYS A 10 -30.11 3.43 13.58
C LYS A 10 -28.79 3.38 14.34
N PRO A 11 -27.69 3.88 13.78
CA PRO A 11 -26.44 3.94 14.52
C PRO A 11 -26.57 4.88 15.71
N ARG A 12 -25.89 4.55 16.81
CA ARG A 12 -25.84 5.40 18.01
C ARG A 12 -25.07 6.69 17.77
N ASN A 13 -24.09 6.66 16.89
CA ASN A 13 -23.25 7.81 16.51
C ASN A 13 -23.54 8.22 15.07
N ILE A 14 -23.44 9.51 14.81
CA ILE A 14 -23.61 10.06 13.46
C ILE A 14 -22.28 9.91 12.72
N ASN A 15 -22.16 8.80 11.98
CA ASN A 15 -21.01 8.56 11.09
C ASN A 15 -21.53 8.07 9.74
N THR A 16 -20.96 8.57 8.65
CA THR A 16 -21.40 8.26 7.28
C THR A 16 -21.15 6.80 6.89
N GLN A 17 -20.20 6.12 7.53
CA GLN A 17 -19.91 4.69 7.29
C GLN A 17 -20.87 3.73 8.00
N LEU A 18 -21.67 4.21 8.90
CA LEU A 18 -22.63 3.40 9.63
C LEU A 18 -23.93 3.30 8.84
N ILE A 19 -24.48 2.09 8.80
CA ILE A 19 -25.72 1.81 8.09
C ILE A 19 -26.93 2.10 8.96
N SER A 20 -27.98 2.63 8.34
CA SER A 20 -29.32 2.77 8.91
C SER A 20 -30.34 2.10 8.02
N GLY A 21 -31.43 1.63 8.59
CA GLY A 21 -32.44 0.95 7.78
C GLY A 21 -33.61 0.41 8.59
N GLN A 22 -34.39 -0.42 7.89
CA GLN A 22 -35.55 -1.10 8.47
C GLN A 22 -35.57 -2.57 8.01
N ALA A 23 -36.11 -3.41 8.87
CA ALA A 23 -36.34 -4.81 8.60
C ALA A 23 -37.79 -5.15 8.90
N ILE A 24 -38.42 -5.92 8.02
CA ILE A 24 -39.78 -6.46 8.24
C ILE A 24 -39.62 -7.93 8.61
N VAL A 25 -40.13 -8.27 9.78
CA VAL A 25 -40.06 -9.60 10.36
C VAL A 25 -41.47 -10.13 10.59
N ASP A 26 -41.70 -11.37 10.25
CA ASP A 26 -42.94 -12.08 10.62
C ASP A 26 -42.93 -12.39 12.12
N ASN A 27 -43.89 -11.86 12.85
CA ASN A 27 -43.92 -11.96 14.30
C ASN A 27 -44.25 -13.38 14.80
N ALA A 28 -44.89 -14.21 13.96
CA ALA A 28 -45.25 -15.59 14.33
C ALA A 28 -44.04 -16.55 14.18
N THR A 29 -43.22 -16.35 13.15
CA THR A 29 -42.10 -17.24 12.82
C THR A 29 -40.76 -16.66 13.15
N GLY A 30 -40.65 -15.36 13.42
CA GLY A 30 -39.38 -14.64 13.57
C GLY A 30 -38.60 -14.48 12.26
N ARG A 31 -39.20 -14.81 11.12
CA ARG A 31 -38.53 -14.81 9.80
C ARG A 31 -38.44 -13.39 9.25
N LEU A 32 -37.27 -13.07 8.74
CA LEU A 32 -37.03 -11.85 8.00
C LEU A 32 -37.73 -11.93 6.63
N GLN A 33 -38.57 -10.96 6.31
CA GLN A 33 -39.29 -10.86 5.04
C GLN A 33 -38.59 -9.91 4.07
N SER A 34 -38.18 -8.74 4.57
CA SER A 34 -37.42 -7.79 3.79
C SER A 34 -36.51 -6.96 4.67
N VAL A 35 -35.43 -6.49 4.08
CA VAL A 35 -34.49 -5.55 4.69
C VAL A 35 -34.21 -4.44 3.70
N GLN A 36 -34.26 -3.21 4.19
CA GLN A 36 -33.81 -2.05 3.45
C GLN A 36 -32.82 -1.28 4.31
N PHE A 37 -31.64 -1.02 3.76
CA PHE A 37 -30.62 -0.23 4.46
C PHE A 37 -29.87 0.69 3.51
N GLU A 38 -29.36 1.77 4.08
CA GLU A 38 -28.54 2.75 3.38
C GLU A 38 -27.29 3.08 4.19
N GLY A 39 -26.25 3.48 3.49
CA GLY A 39 -24.98 3.89 4.08
C GLY A 39 -24.11 4.59 3.07
N GLU A 40 -22.94 4.96 3.51
CA GLU A 40 -21.91 5.55 2.66
C GLU A 40 -20.59 4.86 2.92
N PHE A 41 -19.92 4.45 1.87
CA PHE A 41 -18.59 3.88 1.92
C PHE A 41 -17.74 4.48 0.80
N ASP A 42 -16.64 5.08 1.15
CA ASP A 42 -15.61 5.56 0.22
C ASP A 42 -16.16 6.41 -0.96
N MET A 43 -16.92 7.47 -0.68
CA MET A 43 -17.60 8.35 -1.64
C MET A 43 -18.80 7.71 -2.37
N ILE A 44 -19.12 6.46 -2.11
CA ILE A 44 -20.27 5.79 -2.67
C ILE A 44 -21.38 5.80 -1.63
N ARG A 45 -22.47 6.48 -1.94
CA ARG A 45 -23.71 6.36 -1.20
C ARG A 45 -24.51 5.20 -1.77
N PHE A 46 -24.91 4.26 -0.95
CA PHE A 46 -25.66 3.09 -1.40
C PHE A 46 -26.94 2.89 -0.60
N LYS A 47 -27.92 2.32 -1.29
CA LYS A 47 -29.17 1.84 -0.71
C LYS A 47 -29.40 0.42 -1.22
N VAL A 48 -29.61 -0.50 -0.29
CA VAL A 48 -29.86 -1.90 -0.59
C VAL A 48 -31.23 -2.29 -0.10
N SER A 49 -32.01 -2.92 -0.97
CA SER A 49 -33.32 -3.45 -0.63
C SER A 49 -33.35 -4.93 -0.98
N THR A 50 -33.54 -5.77 0.03
CA THR A 50 -33.56 -7.22 -0.11
C THR A 50 -34.93 -7.76 0.24
N LEU A 51 -35.51 -8.56 -0.63
CA LEU A 51 -36.72 -9.35 -0.41
C LEU A 51 -36.33 -10.80 -0.21
N MET A 52 -36.74 -11.41 0.88
CA MET A 52 -36.44 -12.81 1.20
C MET A 52 -37.40 -13.75 0.53
N ASN A 53 -36.92 -14.96 0.21
CA ASN A 53 -37.80 -16.02 -0.31
C ASN A 53 -38.65 -16.59 0.84
N MET A 54 -39.95 -16.50 0.69
CA MET A 54 -40.92 -16.98 1.68
C MET A 54 -41.39 -18.40 1.42
N GLU A 55 -41.15 -18.94 0.20
CA GLU A 55 -41.61 -20.26 -0.19
C GLU A 55 -40.73 -21.38 0.36
N ASP A 56 -39.42 -21.13 0.48
CA ASP A 56 -38.49 -22.11 1.05
C ASP A 56 -38.38 -21.95 2.56
N GLN A 57 -38.86 -22.93 3.29
CA GLN A 57 -38.83 -22.91 4.76
C GLN A 57 -37.46 -23.24 5.37
N GLN A 58 -36.55 -23.84 4.59
CA GLN A 58 -35.29 -24.36 5.13
C GLN A 58 -34.10 -23.40 4.92
N THR A 59 -34.10 -22.58 3.88
CA THR A 59 -32.97 -21.69 3.54
C THR A 59 -33.38 -20.22 3.55
N PRO A 60 -32.78 -19.38 4.42
CA PRO A 60 -33.03 -17.94 4.45
C PRO A 60 -32.30 -17.24 3.31
N LEU A 61 -32.55 -17.58 2.07
CA LEU A 61 -31.96 -16.95 0.89
C LEU A 61 -32.83 -15.79 0.40
N PRO A 62 -32.21 -14.71 -0.11
CA PRO A 62 -32.95 -13.65 -0.75
C PRO A 62 -33.59 -14.14 -2.06
N ALA A 63 -34.80 -13.66 -2.36
CA ALA A 63 -35.42 -13.84 -3.68
C ALA A 63 -34.95 -12.73 -4.64
N ARG A 64 -34.83 -11.51 -4.13
CA ARG A 64 -34.44 -10.34 -4.91
C ARG A 64 -33.61 -9.38 -4.07
N CYS A 65 -32.55 -8.85 -4.65
CA CYS A 65 -31.73 -7.79 -4.04
C CYS A 65 -31.57 -6.65 -5.05
N THR A 66 -31.99 -5.45 -4.68
CA THR A 66 -31.83 -4.23 -5.49
C THR A 66 -30.85 -3.31 -4.79
N THR A 67 -29.83 -2.89 -5.50
CA THR A 67 -28.80 -1.97 -5.02
C THR A 67 -28.76 -0.72 -5.87
N GLU A 68 -28.92 0.43 -5.24
CA GLU A 68 -28.73 1.74 -5.83
C GLU A 68 -27.43 2.32 -5.25
N ALA A 69 -26.51 2.72 -6.08
CA ALA A 69 -25.25 3.33 -5.64
C ALA A 69 -25.02 4.65 -6.38
N THR A 70 -24.55 5.66 -5.66
CA THR A 70 -24.21 6.96 -6.24
C THR A 70 -22.83 7.36 -5.77
N PHE A 71 -21.91 7.49 -6.70
CA PHE A 71 -20.58 8.04 -6.50
C PHE A 71 -20.58 9.54 -6.83
N ARG A 72 -19.92 10.35 -5.98
CA ARG A 72 -19.77 11.79 -6.18
C ARG A 72 -18.34 12.23 -5.89
N PHE A 73 -17.69 12.83 -6.89
CA PHE A 73 -16.33 13.33 -6.74
C PHE A 73 -16.07 14.53 -7.68
N LEU A 74 -15.54 15.63 -7.15
CA LEU A 74 -15.15 16.84 -7.89
C LEU A 74 -16.20 17.33 -8.91
N GLY A 75 -17.48 17.32 -8.52
CA GLY A 75 -18.58 17.73 -9.40
C GLY A 75 -19.15 16.62 -10.30
N ASN A 76 -18.44 15.51 -10.44
CA ASN A 76 -18.93 14.35 -11.19
C ASN A 76 -19.88 13.50 -10.32
N ARG A 77 -20.91 12.97 -10.95
CA ARG A 77 -21.87 12.05 -10.34
C ARG A 77 -22.06 10.84 -11.22
N ILE A 78 -21.79 9.68 -10.68
CA ILE A 78 -22.06 8.39 -11.32
C ILE A 78 -23.10 7.68 -10.48
N SER A 79 -24.21 7.28 -11.10
CA SER A 79 -25.26 6.49 -10.46
C SER A 79 -25.31 5.10 -11.10
N SER A 80 -25.47 4.09 -10.26
CA SER A 80 -25.58 2.68 -10.65
C SER A 80 -26.81 2.09 -10.00
N HIS A 81 -27.55 1.29 -10.79
CA HIS A 81 -28.67 0.51 -10.33
C HIS A 81 -28.44 -0.96 -10.72
N CYS A 82 -28.53 -1.86 -9.76
CA CYS A 82 -28.35 -3.29 -9.98
C CYS A 82 -29.46 -4.07 -9.29
N THR A 83 -30.05 -5.01 -10.00
CA THR A 83 -31.03 -5.95 -9.44
C THR A 83 -30.55 -7.39 -9.65
N ALA A 84 -30.35 -8.11 -8.56
CA ALA A 84 -30.06 -9.54 -8.56
C ALA A 84 -31.34 -10.32 -8.18
N VAL A 85 -31.64 -11.34 -8.92
CA VAL A 85 -32.75 -12.28 -8.67
C VAL A 85 -32.16 -13.66 -8.45
N TYR A 86 -32.56 -14.30 -7.39
CA TYR A 86 -32.03 -15.60 -6.96
C TYR A 86 -33.05 -16.70 -7.19
N ASN A 87 -32.59 -17.94 -7.38
CA ASN A 87 -33.43 -19.14 -7.58
C ASN A 87 -34.39 -19.02 -8.75
N CYS A 88 -33.97 -18.36 -9.82
CA CYS A 88 -34.77 -18.36 -11.05
C CYS A 88 -34.69 -19.73 -11.72
N PRO A 89 -35.83 -20.36 -12.03
CA PRO A 89 -35.85 -21.57 -12.83
C PRO A 89 -35.49 -21.20 -14.27
N THR A 90 -34.23 -21.30 -14.62
CA THR A 90 -33.71 -21.05 -15.96
C THR A 90 -33.03 -22.31 -16.47
N THR A 91 -33.42 -22.80 -17.61
CA THR A 91 -32.66 -23.79 -18.37
C THR A 91 -31.56 -23.06 -19.11
N LEU A 92 -30.34 -23.12 -18.55
CA LEU A 92 -29.15 -22.60 -19.22
C LEU A 92 -28.76 -23.56 -20.36
N PRO A 93 -28.38 -23.05 -21.54
CA PRO A 93 -27.81 -23.90 -22.59
C PRO A 93 -26.48 -24.50 -22.12
N ASP A 94 -26.24 -25.78 -22.48
CA ASP A 94 -25.04 -26.54 -22.09
C ASP A 94 -23.71 -25.91 -22.58
N THR A 95 -23.80 -24.97 -23.51
CA THR A 95 -22.64 -24.24 -24.06
C THR A 95 -22.80 -22.74 -23.83
N LEU A 96 -22.31 -22.26 -22.69
CA LEU A 96 -22.12 -20.81 -22.45
C LEU A 96 -20.85 -20.36 -23.17
N LYS A 97 -20.96 -19.39 -24.08
CA LYS A 97 -19.80 -18.71 -24.65
C LYS A 97 -19.22 -17.78 -23.59
N GLU A 98 -17.89 -17.71 -23.50
CA GLU A 98 -17.18 -16.81 -22.57
C GLU A 98 -17.42 -15.30 -22.80
N LYS A 99 -18.07 -14.95 -23.92
CA LYS A 99 -18.41 -13.56 -24.26
C LYS A 99 -19.83 -13.22 -23.84
N ALA A 100 -20.00 -12.01 -23.28
CA ALA A 100 -21.32 -11.49 -22.95
C ALA A 100 -22.26 -11.50 -24.16
N ASP A 101 -23.34 -12.29 -24.08
CA ASP A 101 -24.37 -12.36 -25.09
C ASP A 101 -25.62 -11.61 -24.62
N ARG A 102 -25.85 -10.42 -25.22
CA ARG A 102 -26.96 -9.55 -24.84
C ARG A 102 -28.32 -10.12 -25.21
N LYS A 103 -28.41 -10.90 -26.32
CA LYS A 103 -29.66 -11.51 -26.76
C LYS A 103 -30.07 -12.61 -25.78
N LEU A 104 -29.13 -13.48 -25.44
CA LEU A 104 -29.33 -14.51 -24.44
C LEU A 104 -29.70 -13.92 -23.07
N MET A 105 -29.02 -12.81 -22.66
CA MET A 105 -29.37 -12.10 -21.42
C MET A 105 -30.77 -11.48 -21.45
N ALA A 106 -31.23 -11.02 -22.59
CA ALA A 106 -32.60 -10.48 -22.71
C ALA A 106 -33.66 -11.58 -22.58
N GLU A 107 -33.40 -12.78 -23.14
CA GLU A 107 -34.28 -13.94 -23.04
C GLU A 107 -34.31 -14.57 -21.63
N LEU A 108 -33.13 -14.64 -20.98
CA LEU A 108 -33.00 -15.23 -19.65
C LEU A 108 -33.38 -14.29 -18.52
N ARG A 109 -33.61 -13.02 -18.80
CA ARG A 109 -33.85 -12.01 -17.77
C ARG A 109 -35.20 -12.20 -17.11
N PRO A 110 -35.25 -12.50 -15.79
CA PRO A 110 -36.52 -12.79 -15.09
C PRO A 110 -37.37 -11.56 -14.84
N ILE A 111 -36.78 -10.36 -14.90
CA ILE A 111 -37.45 -9.07 -14.75
C ILE A 111 -37.15 -8.23 -15.99
N PRO A 112 -38.15 -7.72 -16.72
CA PRO A 112 -37.90 -6.85 -17.85
C PRO A 112 -37.20 -5.57 -17.43
N LEU A 113 -36.42 -4.98 -18.34
CA LEU A 113 -35.80 -3.67 -18.11
C LEU A 113 -36.88 -2.61 -17.92
N SER A 114 -36.62 -1.69 -16.99
CA SER A 114 -37.39 -0.45 -16.87
C SER A 114 -37.26 0.39 -18.16
N THR A 115 -38.17 1.30 -18.40
CA THR A 115 -38.07 2.25 -19.54
C THR A 115 -36.80 3.09 -19.44
N GLU A 116 -36.40 3.53 -18.23
CA GLU A 116 -35.16 4.29 -17.99
C GLU A 116 -33.93 3.47 -18.34
N ASP A 117 -33.88 2.19 -17.96
CA ASP A 117 -32.76 1.31 -18.28
C ASP A 117 -32.69 1.02 -19.80
N GLN A 118 -33.85 0.88 -20.48
CA GLN A 118 -33.90 0.72 -21.94
C GLN A 118 -33.31 1.93 -22.64
N ASP A 119 -33.66 3.15 -22.21
CA ASP A 119 -33.13 4.39 -22.76
C ASP A 119 -31.62 4.51 -22.56
N ILE A 120 -31.10 4.14 -21.39
CA ILE A 120 -29.66 4.11 -21.10
C ILE A 120 -28.93 3.14 -22.04
N TYR A 121 -29.47 1.94 -22.24
CA TYR A 121 -28.90 0.95 -23.17
C TYR A 121 -28.93 1.45 -24.62
N HIS A 122 -30.00 2.13 -25.02
CA HIS A 122 -30.13 2.68 -26.35
C HIS A 122 -29.08 3.76 -26.63
N VAL A 123 -28.92 4.71 -25.70
CA VAL A 123 -27.90 5.77 -25.80
C VAL A 123 -26.49 5.17 -25.85
N PHE A 124 -26.22 4.17 -25.03
CA PHE A 124 -24.92 3.48 -25.02
C PHE A 124 -24.64 2.76 -26.34
N ASP A 125 -25.64 2.08 -26.90
CA ASP A 125 -25.48 1.37 -28.17
C ASP A 125 -25.29 2.33 -29.34
N GLU A 126 -25.96 3.50 -29.34
CA GLU A 126 -25.72 4.56 -30.32
C GLU A 126 -24.30 5.13 -30.24
N GLN A 127 -23.81 5.38 -29.03
CA GLN A 127 -22.43 5.87 -28.82
C GLN A 127 -21.41 4.84 -29.32
N ARG A 128 -21.60 3.56 -28.99
CA ARG A 128 -20.71 2.48 -29.44
C ARG A 128 -20.71 2.29 -30.95
N VAL A 129 -21.86 2.44 -31.60
CA VAL A 129 -21.93 2.41 -33.09
C VAL A 129 -21.18 3.59 -33.70
N LYS A 130 -21.27 4.78 -33.08
CA LYS A 130 -20.51 5.97 -33.53
C LYS A 130 -19.02 5.79 -33.35
N GLU A 131 -18.57 5.22 -32.21
CA GLU A 131 -17.16 4.91 -31.94
C GLU A 131 -16.60 3.89 -32.93
N LEU A 132 -17.32 2.78 -33.17
CA LEU A 132 -16.92 1.78 -34.16
C LEU A 132 -16.90 2.33 -35.60
N ALA A 133 -17.82 3.24 -35.95
CA ALA A 133 -17.81 3.92 -37.23
C ALA A 133 -16.67 4.95 -37.37
N ALA A 134 -16.23 5.56 -36.27
CA ALA A 134 -15.07 6.41 -36.22
C ALA A 134 -13.76 5.60 -36.35
N GLU A 135 -13.62 4.50 -35.65
CA GLU A 135 -12.48 3.57 -35.79
C GLU A 135 -12.34 3.04 -37.22
N HIS A 136 -13.44 2.72 -37.91
CA HIS A 136 -13.40 2.28 -39.31
C HIS A 136 -13.06 3.41 -40.30
N LYS A 137 -13.30 4.70 -39.95
CA LYS A 137 -12.89 5.83 -40.79
C LYS A 137 -11.41 6.16 -40.69
N ASP A 138 -10.80 5.93 -39.52
CA ASP A 138 -9.37 6.25 -39.29
C ASP A 138 -8.41 5.28 -39.99
N THR A 139 -8.85 4.06 -40.31
CA THR A 139 -8.00 3.10 -41.07
C THR A 139 -7.85 3.42 -42.56
N THR A 140 -8.55 4.41 -43.09
CA THR A 140 -8.51 4.78 -44.52
C THR A 140 -7.89 6.14 -44.84
N LYS A 141 -7.45 6.90 -43.86
CA LYS A 141 -6.73 8.16 -44.07
C LYS A 141 -5.22 7.98 -43.82
N GLN A 142 -4.45 7.84 -44.91
CA GLN A 142 -3.02 8.20 -44.89
C GLN A 142 -2.93 9.70 -44.59
N SER A 143 -2.72 10.08 -43.34
CA SER A 143 -2.51 11.48 -42.94
C SER A 143 -1.02 11.82 -43.03
N LYS A 144 -0.77 13.08 -43.45
CA LYS A 144 0.56 13.67 -43.54
C LYS A 144 1.27 13.70 -42.20
N ASP A 145 2.57 13.48 -42.23
CA ASP A 145 3.51 13.18 -41.13
C ASP A 145 3.54 14.08 -39.88
N TRP A 146 2.70 15.10 -39.77
CA TRP A 146 2.67 16.00 -38.61
C TRP A 146 1.40 15.91 -37.74
N ASP A 147 0.31 15.39 -38.26
CA ASP A 147 -0.93 15.26 -37.48
C ASP A 147 -0.88 14.06 -36.54
N TRP A 148 -0.16 12.99 -36.90
CA TRP A 148 0.06 11.84 -36.02
C TRP A 148 0.86 12.22 -34.76
N VAL A 149 1.82 13.18 -34.86
CA VAL A 149 2.59 13.66 -33.68
C VAL A 149 1.72 14.45 -32.72
N LYS A 150 0.72 15.17 -33.22
CA LYS A 150 -0.26 15.88 -32.36
C LYS A 150 -1.29 14.94 -31.78
N GLU A 151 -1.80 14.00 -32.54
CA GLU A 151 -2.80 13.02 -32.14
C GLU A 151 -2.21 11.99 -31.18
N VAL A 152 -1.08 11.39 -31.52
CA VAL A 152 -0.32 10.49 -30.65
C VAL A 152 0.25 11.24 -29.44
N GLY A 153 0.69 12.48 -29.58
CA GLY A 153 1.18 13.29 -28.48
C GLY A 153 0.07 13.72 -27.52
N TRP A 154 -1.13 14.04 -28.02
CA TRP A 154 -2.23 14.51 -27.16
C TRP A 154 -3.05 13.35 -26.57
N ASP A 155 -3.36 12.32 -27.35
CA ASP A 155 -4.10 11.15 -26.87
C ASP A 155 -3.24 10.26 -25.96
N ILE A 156 -1.96 10.02 -26.32
CA ILE A 156 -1.06 9.22 -25.48
C ILE A 156 -0.60 10.03 -24.26
N ILE A 157 -0.30 11.31 -24.39
CA ILE A 157 0.17 12.14 -23.26
C ILE A 157 -1.04 12.60 -22.44
N GLY A 158 -2.13 13.05 -23.04
CA GLY A 158 -3.31 13.55 -22.35
C GLY A 158 -4.02 12.48 -21.54
N ASP A 159 -4.33 11.34 -22.15
CA ASP A 159 -5.01 10.23 -21.46
C ASP A 159 -4.11 9.53 -20.45
N ASN A 160 -2.80 9.39 -20.75
CA ASN A 160 -1.83 8.76 -19.84
C ASN A 160 -1.32 9.71 -18.75
N LEU A 161 -1.55 11.02 -18.84
CA LEU A 161 -1.24 11.95 -17.76
C LEU A 161 -2.09 11.69 -16.52
N VAL A 162 -3.35 11.29 -16.69
CA VAL A 162 -4.32 11.10 -15.60
C VAL A 162 -4.62 9.62 -15.36
N ASN A 163 -4.60 8.81 -16.41
CA ASN A 163 -4.91 7.37 -16.34
C ASN A 163 -3.65 6.52 -16.45
N GLY A 164 -3.55 5.45 -15.63
CA GLY A 164 -2.47 4.47 -15.80
C GLY A 164 -2.62 3.71 -17.10
N HIS A 165 -1.54 3.62 -17.85
CA HIS A 165 -1.54 2.87 -19.11
C HIS A 165 -1.25 1.39 -18.87
N ARG A 166 -2.12 0.51 -19.37
CA ARG A 166 -1.91 -0.93 -19.38
C ARG A 166 -1.95 -1.43 -20.82
N THR A 167 -0.85 -1.98 -21.25
CA THR A 167 -0.75 -2.64 -22.56
C THR A 167 -0.30 -4.09 -22.38
N GLY A 168 -0.73 -4.98 -23.26
CA GLY A 168 -0.32 -6.38 -23.19
C GLY A 168 -0.73 -7.12 -24.46
N SER A 169 0.12 -8.06 -24.88
CA SER A 169 -0.14 -8.95 -25.99
C SER A 169 0.38 -10.34 -25.63
N GLY A 170 -0.50 -11.34 -25.66
CA GLY A 170 -0.12 -12.71 -25.32
C GLY A 170 0.45 -12.84 -23.91
N PRO A 171 1.70 -13.37 -23.76
CA PRO A 171 2.32 -13.59 -22.45
C PRO A 171 2.87 -12.31 -21.79
N PHE A 172 2.92 -11.19 -22.51
CA PHE A 172 3.51 -9.93 -22.05
C PHE A 172 2.44 -8.96 -21.57
N SER A 173 2.65 -8.33 -20.43
CA SER A 173 1.86 -7.21 -19.95
C SER A 173 2.75 -6.13 -19.34
N MET A 174 2.43 -4.88 -19.63
CA MET A 174 3.12 -3.71 -19.11
C MET A 174 2.10 -2.74 -18.52
N ARG A 175 2.42 -2.18 -17.38
CA ARG A 175 1.64 -1.15 -16.70
C ARG A 175 2.55 0.03 -16.37
N VAL A 176 2.16 1.21 -16.78
CA VAL A 176 2.81 2.47 -16.39
C VAL A 176 1.83 3.25 -15.52
N SER A 177 2.30 3.75 -14.40
CA SER A 177 1.48 4.60 -13.54
C SER A 177 1.18 5.94 -14.21
N PRO A 178 0.06 6.61 -13.84
CA PRO A 178 -0.28 7.93 -14.36
C PRO A 178 0.84 8.94 -14.11
N LEU A 179 1.20 9.73 -15.12
CA LEU A 179 2.30 10.70 -15.01
C LEU A 179 1.96 11.88 -14.06
N LEU A 180 0.71 12.33 -14.04
CA LEU A 180 0.24 13.43 -13.17
C LEU A 180 -0.48 12.91 -11.92
N ASN A 181 -0.02 11.82 -11.34
CA ASN A 181 -0.59 11.34 -10.10
C ASN A 181 0.01 12.11 -8.91
N PRO A 182 -0.78 12.89 -8.15
CA PRO A 182 -0.28 13.62 -6.99
C PRO A 182 0.26 12.71 -5.88
N PHE A 183 -0.10 11.43 -5.84
CA PHE A 183 0.47 10.46 -4.90
C PHE A 183 1.94 10.12 -5.15
N TYR A 184 2.44 10.41 -6.33
CA TYR A 184 3.84 10.22 -6.67
C TYR A 184 4.68 11.47 -6.43
N LEU A 185 4.06 12.54 -5.94
CA LEU A 185 4.74 13.71 -5.42
C LEU A 185 4.97 13.56 -3.92
N GLY A 186 6.18 13.70 -3.48
CA GLY A 186 6.56 13.73 -2.07
C GLY A 186 7.29 15.03 -1.76
N TYR A 187 7.14 15.52 -0.54
CA TYR A 187 7.90 16.65 -0.05
C TYR A 187 8.51 16.32 1.32
N SER A 188 9.80 16.55 1.47
CA SER A 188 10.46 16.52 2.76
C SER A 188 11.33 17.77 2.92
N GLN A 189 11.59 18.15 4.17
CA GLN A 189 12.45 19.31 4.44
C GLN A 189 13.89 19.08 3.95
N SER A 190 14.38 17.84 4.05
CA SER A 190 15.72 17.43 3.60
C SER A 190 15.83 17.38 2.09
N ASP A 191 14.85 16.78 1.42
CA ASP A 191 14.94 16.40 0.01
C ASP A 191 14.19 17.37 -0.92
N GLY A 192 13.34 18.24 -0.35
CA GLY A 192 12.45 19.10 -1.12
C GLY A 192 11.37 18.32 -1.83
N LEU A 193 10.92 18.82 -2.97
CA LEU A 193 9.95 18.14 -3.82
C LEU A 193 10.62 16.94 -4.52
N SER A 194 9.95 15.81 -4.51
CA SER A 194 10.37 14.60 -5.22
C SER A 194 9.20 14.03 -6.02
N TYR A 195 9.51 13.42 -7.15
CA TYR A 195 8.55 12.76 -8.02
C TYR A 195 8.94 11.31 -8.25
N LYS A 196 7.95 10.41 -8.30
CA LYS A 196 8.12 8.97 -8.52
C LYS A 196 7.24 8.50 -9.68
N LEU A 197 7.73 7.56 -10.44
CA LEU A 197 7.02 6.84 -11.49
C LEU A 197 7.19 5.35 -11.28
N ASP A 198 6.09 4.60 -11.31
CA ASP A 198 6.12 3.14 -11.21
C ASP A 198 5.83 2.51 -12.58
N VAL A 199 6.69 1.58 -13.00
CA VAL A 199 6.54 0.82 -14.23
C VAL A 199 6.56 -0.67 -13.89
N GLY A 200 5.44 -1.32 -14.12
CA GLY A 200 5.30 -2.78 -13.95
C GLY A 200 5.39 -3.49 -15.29
N VAL A 201 6.25 -4.49 -15.39
CA VAL A 201 6.34 -5.38 -16.55
C VAL A 201 6.19 -6.81 -16.07
N GLN A 202 5.36 -7.57 -16.74
CA GLN A 202 5.18 -8.98 -16.45
C GLN A 202 5.26 -9.79 -17.74
N TYR A 203 6.01 -10.88 -17.69
CA TYR A 203 6.05 -11.88 -18.74
C TYR A 203 5.68 -13.24 -18.16
N THR A 204 4.66 -13.89 -18.71
CA THR A 204 4.07 -15.12 -18.20
C THR A 204 4.33 -16.27 -19.18
N TRP A 205 5.15 -17.28 -18.79
CA TRP A 205 5.35 -18.49 -19.58
C TRP A 205 4.16 -19.46 -19.39
N ASN A 206 3.71 -19.58 -18.14
CA ASN A 206 2.53 -20.39 -17.77
C ASN A 206 2.02 -19.94 -16.41
N ALA A 207 0.92 -20.53 -15.91
CA ALA A 207 0.29 -20.19 -14.64
C ALA A 207 1.24 -20.29 -13.40
N TYR A 208 2.35 -21.02 -13.54
CA TYR A 208 3.30 -21.26 -12.43
C TYR A 208 4.64 -20.54 -12.60
N ARG A 209 4.94 -20.02 -13.79
CA ARG A 209 6.23 -19.37 -14.06
C ARG A 209 5.99 -18.03 -14.75
N TYR A 210 6.40 -16.97 -14.09
CA TYR A 210 6.32 -15.62 -14.61
C TYR A 210 7.43 -14.75 -14.06
N LEU A 211 7.86 -13.80 -14.88
CA LEU A 211 8.84 -12.78 -14.55
C LEU A 211 8.11 -11.47 -14.30
N THR A 212 8.45 -10.77 -13.23
CA THR A 212 7.92 -9.44 -12.93
C THR A 212 9.04 -8.45 -12.67
N LEU A 213 8.93 -7.28 -13.25
CA LEU A 213 9.77 -6.12 -12.97
C LEU A 213 8.86 -4.98 -12.51
N ASN A 214 8.99 -4.53 -11.28
CA ASN A 214 8.27 -3.38 -10.73
C ASN A 214 9.25 -2.22 -10.55
N ALA A 215 9.65 -1.62 -11.65
CA ALA A 215 10.61 -0.53 -11.66
C ALA A 215 10.02 0.73 -11.01
N GLN A 216 10.73 1.28 -10.06
CA GLN A 216 10.45 2.57 -9.43
C GLN A 216 11.51 3.56 -9.93
N LEU A 217 11.07 4.58 -10.64
CA LEU A 217 11.90 5.64 -11.17
C LEU A 217 11.51 6.94 -10.48
N GLY A 218 12.44 7.82 -10.20
CA GLY A 218 12.09 9.06 -9.58
C GLY A 218 13.15 10.15 -9.73
N TYR A 219 12.73 11.38 -9.41
CA TYR A 219 13.58 12.54 -9.46
C TYR A 219 13.38 13.43 -8.23
N ASN A 220 14.48 13.81 -7.61
CA ASN A 220 14.49 14.75 -6.50
C ASN A 220 14.93 16.12 -7.02
N PHE A 221 14.05 17.10 -6.94
CA PHE A 221 14.27 18.44 -7.53
C PHE A 221 15.31 19.27 -6.76
N LYS A 222 15.31 19.23 -5.43
CA LYS A 222 16.27 19.97 -4.60
C LYS A 222 17.70 19.45 -4.77
N GLN A 223 17.84 18.12 -4.80
CA GLN A 223 19.12 17.46 -4.95
C GLN A 223 19.55 17.32 -6.42
N ARG A 224 18.66 17.58 -7.38
CA ARG A 224 18.86 17.36 -8.83
C ARG A 224 19.33 15.93 -9.11
N GLN A 225 18.71 14.95 -8.43
CA GLN A 225 19.15 13.57 -8.43
C GLN A 225 18.07 12.68 -9.02
N PHE A 226 18.44 11.89 -10.01
CA PHE A 226 17.66 10.77 -10.49
C PHE A 226 17.93 9.54 -9.62
N TYR A 227 16.90 8.82 -9.24
CA TYR A 227 17.00 7.57 -8.52
C TYR A 227 16.15 6.49 -9.19
N PHE A 228 16.54 5.24 -9.01
CA PHE A 228 15.76 4.08 -9.47
C PHE A 228 15.93 2.89 -8.55
N ASN A 229 14.90 2.03 -8.53
CA ASN A 229 14.89 0.75 -7.86
C ASN A 229 14.22 -0.27 -8.80
N LEU A 230 14.96 -1.30 -9.18
CA LEU A 230 14.60 -2.27 -10.22
C LEU A 230 14.57 -3.68 -9.64
N PRO A 231 13.51 -4.11 -8.94
CA PRO A 231 13.34 -5.49 -8.50
C PRO A 231 12.84 -6.35 -9.67
N LEU A 232 13.71 -7.21 -10.18
CA LEU A 232 13.39 -8.22 -11.17
C LEU A 232 13.17 -9.55 -10.46
N ARG A 233 11.93 -10.04 -10.45
CA ARG A 233 11.53 -11.26 -9.75
C ARG A 233 11.06 -12.31 -10.73
N MET A 234 11.66 -13.49 -10.67
CA MET A 234 11.25 -14.70 -11.38
C MET A 234 10.52 -15.62 -10.40
N ASN A 235 9.21 -15.75 -10.55
CA ASN A 235 8.41 -16.70 -9.80
C ASN A 235 8.46 -18.05 -10.52
N TYR A 236 8.99 -19.08 -9.83
CA TYR A 236 9.15 -20.41 -10.39
C TYR A 236 8.28 -21.47 -9.67
N ASN A 237 7.82 -21.19 -8.45
CA ASN A 237 6.94 -22.06 -7.69
C ASN A 237 5.97 -21.24 -6.81
N PRO A 238 4.89 -20.66 -7.37
CA PRO A 238 3.95 -19.84 -6.61
C PRO A 238 3.25 -20.56 -5.47
N LYS A 239 3.04 -21.90 -5.59
CA LYS A 239 2.41 -22.70 -4.53
C LYS A 239 3.22 -22.72 -3.23
N ARG A 240 4.54 -22.61 -3.32
CA ARG A 240 5.47 -22.56 -2.19
C ARG A 240 6.16 -21.18 -2.06
N ASN A 241 5.56 -20.14 -2.59
CA ASN A 241 6.16 -18.79 -2.63
C ASN A 241 7.62 -18.80 -3.13
N GLY A 242 7.92 -19.71 -4.09
CA GLY A 242 9.26 -19.88 -4.66
C GLY A 242 9.56 -18.84 -5.72
N TYR A 243 10.54 -17.98 -5.46
CA TYR A 243 11.00 -16.98 -6.41
C TYR A 243 12.49 -16.68 -6.25
N ALA A 244 13.13 -16.26 -7.35
CA ALA A 244 14.43 -15.62 -7.35
C ALA A 244 14.26 -14.14 -7.68
N GLU A 245 14.92 -13.25 -6.96
CA GLU A 245 14.85 -11.81 -7.17
C GLU A 245 16.25 -11.21 -7.26
N ILE A 246 16.45 -10.36 -8.26
CA ILE A 246 17.59 -9.47 -8.38
C ILE A 246 17.07 -8.05 -8.24
N ARG A 247 17.53 -7.33 -7.25
CA ARG A 247 17.16 -5.93 -7.01
C ARG A 247 18.37 -5.04 -7.16
N TYR A 248 18.30 -4.08 -8.06
CA TYR A 248 19.30 -3.06 -8.21
C TYR A 248 18.71 -1.68 -7.98
N ALA A 249 19.31 -0.91 -7.06
CA ALA A 249 18.89 0.44 -6.76
C ALA A 249 20.08 1.40 -6.73
N ASN A 250 19.85 2.64 -7.15
CA ASN A 250 20.85 3.70 -7.13
C ASN A 250 20.17 5.06 -7.03
N GLY A 251 20.91 6.05 -6.54
CA GLY A 251 20.45 7.43 -6.41
C GLY A 251 19.84 7.77 -5.07
N ASN A 252 19.65 6.79 -4.17
CA ASN A 252 19.22 7.07 -2.80
C ASN A 252 20.32 7.83 -2.05
N ARG A 253 19.98 9.00 -1.51
CA ARG A 253 20.87 9.82 -0.71
C ARG A 253 20.61 9.55 0.76
N ILE A 254 21.65 9.07 1.44
CA ILE A 254 21.58 8.71 2.85
C ILE A 254 22.60 9.49 3.66
N SER A 255 22.31 9.67 4.93
CA SER A 255 23.22 10.22 5.92
C SER A 255 23.30 9.26 7.10
N ASN A 256 24.36 9.37 7.89
CA ASN A 256 24.54 8.61 9.12
C ASN A 256 24.83 9.58 10.25
N GLY A 257 24.07 9.49 11.34
CA GLY A 257 24.13 10.44 12.45
C GLY A 257 25.47 10.44 13.18
N SER A 258 26.07 9.27 13.40
CA SER A 258 27.37 9.13 14.04
C SER A 258 28.49 9.71 13.18
N LEU A 259 28.44 9.45 11.88
CA LEU A 259 29.40 10.02 10.94
C LEU A 259 29.29 11.56 10.88
N ALA A 260 28.06 12.09 10.92
CA ALA A 260 27.83 13.53 10.91
C ALA A 260 28.42 14.22 12.15
N GLU A 261 28.27 13.62 13.31
CA GLU A 261 28.88 14.17 14.53
C GLU A 261 30.40 14.15 14.51
N ASP A 262 30.99 13.05 14.08
CA ASP A 262 32.45 12.94 14.00
C ASP A 262 33.01 13.85 12.90
N PHE A 263 32.26 14.10 11.84
CA PHE A 263 32.61 15.11 10.84
C PHE A 263 32.63 16.52 11.46
N HIS A 264 31.60 16.90 12.22
CA HIS A 264 31.52 18.20 12.86
C HIS A 264 32.52 18.39 14.00
N LYS A 265 33.05 17.34 14.61
CA LYS A 265 34.18 17.42 15.55
C LYS A 265 35.50 17.77 14.88
N LYS A 266 35.64 17.42 13.57
CA LYS A 266 36.87 17.64 12.79
C LYS A 266 36.82 18.89 11.91
N MET A 267 35.63 19.31 11.54
CA MET A 267 35.35 20.44 10.66
C MET A 267 34.53 21.50 11.40
N ASP A 268 34.50 22.74 10.86
CA ASP A 268 33.63 23.80 11.41
C ASP A 268 32.15 23.36 11.34
N HIS A 269 31.39 23.58 12.42
CA HIS A 269 29.97 23.30 12.52
C HIS A 269 29.09 24.00 11.46
N LYS A 270 29.62 25.00 10.77
CA LYS A 270 28.94 25.70 9.67
C LYS A 270 29.00 24.95 8.36
N VAL A 271 29.83 23.91 8.25
CA VAL A 271 29.98 23.10 7.04
C VAL A 271 29.05 21.90 7.13
N ASP A 272 28.07 21.82 6.22
CA ASP A 272 27.18 20.68 6.14
C ASP A 272 27.94 19.42 5.71
N MET A 273 27.72 18.32 6.43
CA MET A 273 28.27 17.03 6.04
C MET A 273 27.67 16.58 4.70
N PRO A 274 28.50 16.13 3.74
CA PRO A 274 27.99 15.61 2.48
C PRO A 274 27.16 14.33 2.68
N GLN A 275 26.08 14.21 1.94
CA GLN A 275 25.30 12.98 1.86
C GLN A 275 26.06 11.90 1.09
N PHE A 276 25.61 10.66 1.22
CA PHE A 276 26.17 9.50 0.53
C PHE A 276 25.18 8.94 -0.46
N ASN A 277 25.63 8.69 -1.68
CA ASN A 277 24.86 7.97 -2.70
C ASN A 277 25.00 6.47 -2.45
N ASP A 278 23.89 5.79 -2.18
CA ASP A 278 23.83 4.35 -1.93
C ASP A 278 23.53 3.59 -3.23
N ARG A 279 24.49 2.77 -3.68
CA ARG A 279 24.29 1.76 -4.72
C ARG A 279 24.02 0.44 -4.04
N TYR A 280 22.90 -0.17 -4.37
CA TYR A 280 22.41 -1.37 -3.72
C TYR A 280 22.15 -2.46 -4.77
N LEU A 281 22.73 -3.63 -4.55
CA LEU A 281 22.46 -4.84 -5.34
C LEU A 281 22.15 -5.98 -4.38
N GLN A 282 20.99 -6.59 -4.55
CA GLN A 282 20.58 -7.78 -3.79
C GLN A 282 20.19 -8.89 -4.75
N VAL A 283 20.67 -10.10 -4.46
CA VAL A 283 20.27 -11.31 -5.17
C VAL A 283 19.79 -12.31 -4.14
N VAL A 284 18.53 -12.69 -4.21
CA VAL A 284 17.92 -13.61 -3.24
C VAL A 284 17.10 -14.68 -3.92
N ASN A 285 17.01 -15.82 -3.25
CA ASN A 285 16.09 -16.91 -3.55
C ASN A 285 15.24 -17.19 -2.32
N ASN A 286 13.92 -17.22 -2.51
CA ASN A 286 12.96 -17.54 -1.46
C ASN A 286 12.18 -18.81 -1.80
N ILE A 287 11.93 -19.64 -0.82
CA ILE A 287 11.09 -20.82 -0.97
C ILE A 287 10.41 -21.21 0.35
N GLY A 288 9.13 -21.54 0.29
CA GLY A 288 8.43 -22.20 1.39
C GLY A 288 8.83 -23.67 1.49
N VAL A 289 9.59 -24.00 2.51
CA VAL A 289 10.00 -25.39 2.80
C VAL A 289 8.80 -26.15 3.36
N PHE A 290 8.07 -25.53 4.27
CA PHE A 290 6.81 -25.99 4.83
C PHE A 290 5.76 -24.88 4.74
N ASP A 291 4.49 -25.19 4.95
CA ASP A 291 3.40 -24.19 4.91
C ASP A 291 3.56 -23.10 5.99
N TRP A 292 4.29 -23.40 7.05
CA TRP A 292 4.58 -22.51 8.16
C TRP A 292 6.01 -21.92 8.13
N LEU A 293 6.90 -22.38 7.22
CA LEU A 293 8.31 -21.96 7.16
C LEU A 293 8.71 -21.58 5.73
N GLU A 294 9.10 -20.33 5.56
CA GLU A 294 9.78 -19.84 4.37
C GLU A 294 11.25 -19.56 4.68
N VAL A 295 12.12 -19.89 3.73
CA VAL A 295 13.56 -19.65 3.80
C VAL A 295 13.98 -18.79 2.63
N MET A 296 14.60 -17.66 2.92
CA MET A 296 15.21 -16.79 1.92
C MET A 296 16.72 -16.75 2.14
N THR A 297 17.46 -17.04 1.09
CA THR A 297 18.93 -16.99 1.09
C THR A 297 19.40 -16.07 -0.04
N GLY A 298 20.53 -15.43 0.15
CA GLY A 298 21.07 -14.58 -0.87
C GLY A 298 22.32 -13.80 -0.47
N VAL A 299 22.58 -12.78 -1.25
CA VAL A 299 23.69 -11.85 -1.02
C VAL A 299 23.23 -10.42 -1.21
N VAL A 300 23.80 -9.51 -0.44
CA VAL A 300 23.56 -8.08 -0.56
C VAL A 300 24.89 -7.34 -0.71
N TYR A 301 24.91 -6.37 -1.61
CA TYR A 301 26.05 -5.51 -1.84
C TYR A 301 25.62 -4.05 -1.73
N HIS A 302 26.29 -3.29 -0.87
CA HIS A 302 26.14 -1.85 -0.75
C HIS A 302 27.45 -1.15 -1.07
N ARG A 303 27.37 -0.10 -1.85
CA ARG A 303 28.47 0.86 -2.03
C ARG A 303 27.93 2.27 -1.81
N ARG A 304 28.35 2.87 -0.71
CA ARG A 304 27.96 4.22 -0.28
C ARG A 304 29.14 5.16 -0.53
N THR A 305 28.96 6.11 -1.44
CA THR A 305 30.01 7.04 -1.83
C THR A 305 29.56 8.46 -1.56
N SER A 306 30.42 9.23 -0.90
CA SER A 306 30.15 10.64 -0.60
C SER A 306 29.88 11.46 -1.85
N THR A 307 28.96 12.40 -1.76
CA THR A 307 28.67 13.37 -2.84
C THR A 307 29.78 14.42 -3.00
N ASN A 308 30.62 14.60 -1.97
CA ASN A 308 31.77 15.48 -1.99
C ASN A 308 32.99 14.77 -1.37
N GLU A 309 33.70 14.02 -2.20
CA GLU A 309 34.89 13.27 -1.78
C GLU A 309 36.03 14.16 -1.29
N LYS A 310 36.18 15.36 -1.87
CA LYS A 310 37.24 16.30 -1.47
C LYS A 310 37.04 16.73 -0.04
N LEU A 311 35.84 17.13 0.33
CA LEU A 311 35.51 17.58 1.67
C LEU A 311 35.70 16.47 2.71
N MET A 312 35.35 15.21 2.39
CA MET A 312 35.59 14.07 3.28
C MET A 312 37.11 13.82 3.50
N ARG A 313 37.91 13.95 2.44
CA ARG A 313 39.38 13.83 2.56
C ARG A 313 40.01 14.96 3.37
N GLU A 314 39.53 16.18 3.19
CA GLU A 314 39.96 17.33 4.01
C GLU A 314 39.63 17.11 5.49
N ALA A 315 38.48 16.50 5.80
CA ALA A 315 38.12 16.08 7.15
C ALA A 315 38.93 14.87 7.67
N GLY A 316 39.81 14.27 6.86
CA GLY A 316 40.54 13.05 7.20
C GLY A 316 39.62 11.85 7.46
N MET A 317 38.52 11.74 6.70
CA MET A 317 37.51 10.70 6.85
C MET A 317 37.34 9.88 5.56
N GLU A 318 36.92 8.65 5.71
CA GLU A 318 36.61 7.80 4.56
C GLU A 318 35.44 8.35 3.73
N HIS A 319 35.58 8.32 2.42
CA HIS A 319 34.59 8.83 1.48
C HIS A 319 33.76 7.72 0.82
N SER A 320 34.09 6.46 1.07
CA SER A 320 33.37 5.29 0.50
C SER A 320 33.28 4.16 1.52
N PHE A 321 32.07 3.65 1.72
CA PHE A 321 31.76 2.52 2.59
C PHE A 321 31.11 1.43 1.76
N THR A 322 31.75 0.25 1.72
CA THR A 322 31.32 -0.88 0.89
C THR A 322 31.12 -2.10 1.76
N SER A 323 30.01 -2.81 1.58
CA SER A 323 29.74 -4.10 2.21
C SER A 323 29.26 -5.12 1.19
N PHE A 324 29.79 -6.34 1.27
CA PHE A 324 29.27 -7.53 0.61
C PHE A 324 28.90 -8.52 1.69
N ALA A 325 27.64 -8.93 1.76
CA ALA A 325 27.15 -9.76 2.85
C ALA A 325 26.22 -10.86 2.33
N PRO A 326 26.55 -12.14 2.52
CA PRO A 326 25.58 -13.23 2.53
C PRO A 326 24.49 -12.99 3.57
N LEU A 327 23.25 -13.36 3.22
CA LEU A 327 22.10 -13.23 4.12
C LEU A 327 21.27 -14.50 4.14
N LEU A 328 20.65 -14.75 5.30
CA LEU A 328 19.68 -15.79 5.53
C LEU A 328 18.50 -15.21 6.30
N THR A 329 17.30 -15.38 5.77
CA THR A 329 16.06 -14.99 6.44
C THR A 329 15.17 -16.21 6.60
N LEU A 330 14.73 -16.45 7.82
CA LEU A 330 13.71 -17.45 8.15
C LEU A 330 12.43 -16.73 8.50
N ARG A 331 11.33 -17.06 7.82
CA ARG A 331 9.99 -16.55 8.14
C ARG A 331 9.11 -17.69 8.59
N ILE A 332 8.57 -17.57 9.78
CA ILE A 332 7.75 -18.59 10.43
C ILE A 332 6.35 -18.02 10.65
N THR A 333 5.33 -18.69 10.10
CA THR A 333 3.92 -18.36 10.31
C THR A 333 3.24 -19.63 10.87
N PRO A 334 3.16 -19.80 12.19
CA PRO A 334 2.78 -21.07 12.81
C PRO A 334 1.39 -21.58 12.44
N TRP A 335 0.46 -20.67 12.13
CA TRP A 335 -0.90 -21.00 11.68
C TRP A 335 -1.48 -19.88 10.81
N HIS A 336 -2.51 -20.20 10.06
CA HIS A 336 -3.22 -19.25 9.21
C HIS A 336 -3.74 -18.06 10.03
N LYS A 337 -3.42 -16.81 9.60
CA LYS A 337 -3.69 -15.56 10.35
C LYS A 337 -3.01 -15.47 11.72
N GLY A 338 -1.99 -16.27 11.96
CA GLY A 338 -1.16 -16.22 13.16
C GLY A 338 -0.09 -15.12 13.13
N PRO A 339 0.76 -15.06 14.17
CA PRO A 339 1.90 -14.16 14.15
C PRO A 339 2.90 -14.59 13.08
N THR A 340 3.57 -13.61 12.49
CA THR A 340 4.70 -13.83 11.60
C THR A 340 5.98 -13.52 12.37
N LEU A 341 6.84 -14.52 12.51
CA LEU A 341 8.15 -14.41 13.14
C LEU A 341 9.21 -14.41 12.03
N THR A 342 10.14 -13.49 12.08
CA THR A 342 11.22 -13.39 11.10
C THR A 342 12.56 -13.36 11.83
N ALA A 343 13.52 -14.20 11.41
CA ALA A 343 14.89 -14.17 11.87
C ALA A 343 15.79 -13.86 10.67
N ASN A 344 16.55 -12.78 10.75
CA ASN A 344 17.47 -12.32 9.73
C ASN A 344 18.91 -12.47 10.23
N TYR A 345 19.75 -13.09 9.43
CA TYR A 345 21.17 -13.17 9.63
C TYR A 345 21.90 -12.57 8.45
N GLU A 346 22.87 -11.71 8.70
CA GLU A 346 23.69 -11.07 7.67
C GLU A 346 25.14 -10.95 8.16
N ARG A 347 26.08 -11.44 7.36
CA ARG A 347 27.51 -11.39 7.64
C ARG A 347 28.26 -10.70 6.51
N SER A 348 28.86 -9.52 6.78
CA SER A 348 29.73 -8.86 5.82
C SER A 348 31.11 -9.52 5.79
N ILE A 349 31.63 -9.70 4.58
CA ILE A 349 32.94 -10.30 4.34
C ILE A 349 33.92 -9.21 3.95
N LYS A 350 34.84 -8.89 4.86
CA LYS A 350 35.88 -7.88 4.64
C LYS A 350 36.83 -8.28 3.49
N ASN A 351 37.29 -7.29 2.74
CA ASN A 351 38.21 -7.43 1.59
C ASN A 351 37.65 -8.20 0.38
N PHE A 352 36.43 -8.71 0.42
CA PHE A 352 35.77 -9.30 -0.74
C PHE A 352 35.00 -8.21 -1.51
N LEU A 353 35.20 -8.10 -2.82
CA LEU A 353 34.62 -7.06 -3.68
C LEU A 353 34.83 -5.62 -3.16
N ASN A 354 36.04 -5.36 -2.63
CA ASN A 354 36.41 -4.08 -2.00
C ASN A 354 35.55 -3.70 -0.76
N SER A 355 34.99 -4.68 -0.07
CA SER A 355 34.28 -4.46 1.18
C SER A 355 35.23 -3.99 2.28
N ASN A 356 34.98 -2.81 2.85
CA ASN A 356 35.73 -2.27 3.99
C ASN A 356 34.97 -2.39 5.32
N LEU A 357 33.67 -2.75 5.25
CA LEU A 357 32.85 -2.99 6.42
C LEU A 357 32.92 -4.48 6.82
N ASP A 358 33.04 -4.73 8.12
CA ASP A 358 33.05 -6.04 8.72
C ASP A 358 32.05 -6.07 9.87
N TYR A 359 30.97 -6.83 9.71
CA TYR A 359 29.94 -6.97 10.72
C TYR A 359 29.22 -8.32 10.59
N GLU A 360 28.68 -8.74 11.71
CA GLU A 360 27.78 -9.87 11.81
C GLU A 360 26.54 -9.45 12.60
N ARG A 361 25.39 -9.53 11.96
CA ARG A 361 24.13 -8.99 12.45
C ARG A 361 23.06 -10.06 12.53
N TRP A 362 22.40 -10.07 13.66
CA TRP A 362 21.23 -10.90 13.95
C TRP A 362 20.05 -9.98 14.25
N GLU A 363 18.94 -10.18 13.58
CA GLU A 363 17.70 -9.45 13.83
C GLU A 363 16.52 -10.40 13.89
N PHE A 364 15.67 -10.21 14.89
CA PHE A 364 14.45 -10.96 15.10
C PHE A 364 13.27 -9.98 15.08
N ASP A 365 12.21 -10.32 14.37
CA ASP A 365 11.00 -9.52 14.29
C ASP A 365 9.78 -10.43 14.45
N ALA A 366 8.79 -9.96 15.18
CA ALA A 366 7.50 -10.61 15.37
C ALA A 366 6.41 -9.60 15.04
N SER A 367 5.46 -9.98 14.21
CA SER A 367 4.30 -9.15 13.87
C SER A 367 3.02 -9.95 14.01
N TYR A 368 2.01 -9.34 14.60
CA TYR A 368 0.68 -9.92 14.75
C TYR A 368 -0.40 -8.88 14.51
N LYS A 369 -1.27 -9.15 13.55
CA LYS A 369 -2.42 -8.30 13.23
C LYS A 369 -3.70 -9.07 13.51
N ARG A 370 -4.53 -8.54 14.42
CA ARG A 370 -5.79 -9.15 14.79
C ARG A 370 -6.96 -8.22 14.47
N HIS A 371 -7.86 -8.69 13.64
CA HIS A 371 -9.14 -8.05 13.42
C HIS A 371 -10.09 -8.41 14.58
N LEU A 372 -10.56 -7.41 15.26
CA LEU A 372 -11.53 -7.50 16.33
C LEU A 372 -12.93 -7.22 15.78
N HIS A 373 -13.96 -7.38 16.61
CA HIS A 373 -15.33 -7.03 16.22
C HIS A 373 -15.46 -5.51 15.97
N SER A 374 -16.41 -5.13 15.14
CA SER A 374 -16.75 -3.71 14.88
C SER A 374 -15.61 -2.91 14.23
N LEU A 375 -14.95 -3.48 13.20
CA LEU A 375 -13.88 -2.85 12.39
C LEU A 375 -12.66 -2.40 13.20
N ARG A 376 -12.47 -2.95 14.39
CA ARG A 376 -11.30 -2.67 15.22
C ARG A 376 -10.14 -3.56 14.83
N ILE A 377 -8.93 -3.00 14.83
CA ILE A 377 -7.72 -3.73 14.49
C ILE A 377 -6.68 -3.49 15.58
N LEU A 378 -6.08 -4.57 16.05
CA LEU A 378 -4.92 -4.53 16.94
C LEU A 378 -3.70 -5.01 16.15
N ASN A 379 -2.68 -4.15 16.04
CA ASN A 379 -1.39 -4.50 15.47
C ASN A 379 -0.35 -4.51 16.58
N LEU A 380 0.39 -5.60 16.69
CA LEU A 380 1.49 -5.77 17.63
C LEU A 380 2.75 -6.10 16.85
N ARG A 381 3.85 -5.44 17.16
CA ARG A 381 5.17 -5.76 16.64
C ARG A 381 6.17 -5.76 17.77
N ALA A 382 7.06 -6.74 17.76
CA ALA A 382 8.19 -6.80 18.66
C ALA A 382 9.44 -7.14 17.84
N GLY A 383 10.59 -6.65 18.24
CA GLY A 383 11.82 -6.95 17.53
C GLY A 383 13.03 -6.76 18.42
N ALA A 384 14.08 -7.50 18.11
CA ALA A 384 15.37 -7.39 18.75
C ALA A 384 16.46 -7.62 17.71
N GLY A 385 17.59 -6.97 17.89
CA GLY A 385 18.76 -7.19 17.04
C GLY A 385 20.03 -6.93 17.81
N PHE A 386 21.10 -7.60 17.38
CA PHE A 386 22.42 -7.40 17.95
C PHE A 386 23.52 -7.71 16.94
N TYR A 387 24.68 -7.14 17.16
CA TYR A 387 25.90 -7.46 16.44
C TYR A 387 26.78 -8.36 17.28
N THR A 388 27.29 -9.44 16.68
CA THR A 388 28.35 -10.27 17.27
C THR A 388 29.74 -9.74 16.88
N THR A 389 29.82 -9.08 15.73
CA THR A 389 31.03 -8.41 15.24
C THR A 389 30.62 -7.11 14.58
N ARG A 390 31.37 -6.02 14.83
CA ARG A 390 31.14 -4.72 14.22
C ARG A 390 32.42 -3.89 14.23
N ASN A 391 32.93 -3.49 13.07
CA ASN A 391 34.15 -2.71 12.95
C ASN A 391 33.93 -1.20 12.76
N SER A 392 32.70 -0.77 12.55
CA SER A 392 32.36 0.62 12.27
C SER A 392 30.95 0.96 12.73
N ASN A 393 30.75 2.19 13.22
CA ASN A 393 29.43 2.76 13.49
C ASN A 393 28.85 3.46 12.25
N TYR A 394 29.59 3.53 11.14
CA TYR A 394 29.18 4.22 9.94
C TYR A 394 28.55 3.24 8.95
N PHE A 395 27.27 3.48 8.65
CA PHE A 395 26.50 2.68 7.69
C PHE A 395 26.41 1.17 7.98
N VAL A 396 26.69 0.77 9.20
CA VAL A 396 26.40 -0.56 9.72
C VAL A 396 25.14 -0.44 10.59
N ASP A 397 23.97 -0.40 9.93
CA ASP A 397 22.70 -0.14 10.59
C ASP A 397 21.86 -1.42 10.61
N PHE A 398 21.08 -1.58 11.67
CA PHE A 398 20.02 -2.57 11.70
C PHE A 398 19.04 -2.31 10.56
N GLU A 399 18.54 -3.36 9.94
CA GLU A 399 17.66 -3.22 8.77
C GLU A 399 16.40 -2.39 9.07
N LYS A 400 15.85 -2.54 10.27
CA LYS A 400 14.69 -1.79 10.74
C LYS A 400 14.91 -0.27 10.78
N PHE A 401 16.13 0.17 11.04
CA PHE A 401 16.50 1.59 11.17
C PHE A 401 17.28 2.11 9.96
N ARG A 402 17.41 1.31 8.90
CA ARG A 402 18.14 1.71 7.69
C ARG A 402 17.44 2.91 7.04
N ALA A 403 18.20 3.95 6.76
CA ALA A 403 17.69 5.13 6.09
C ALA A 403 17.24 4.80 4.65
N ASN A 404 16.04 5.21 4.31
CA ASN A 404 15.51 5.12 2.94
C ASN A 404 14.77 6.42 2.62
N ASN A 405 15.33 7.22 1.72
CA ASN A 405 14.78 8.51 1.32
C ASN A 405 14.05 8.45 -0.01
N LEU A 406 13.85 7.24 -0.57
CA LEU A 406 13.03 7.08 -1.76
C LEU A 406 11.56 7.36 -1.42
N PRO A 407 10.84 8.12 -2.25
CA PRO A 407 9.41 8.34 -2.05
C PRO A 407 8.66 7.00 -2.06
N GLN A 408 8.04 6.66 -0.96
CA GLN A 408 7.29 5.39 -0.81
C GLN A 408 5.79 5.54 -1.09
N GLY A 409 5.35 6.74 -1.48
CA GLY A 409 3.95 7.10 -1.57
C GLY A 409 3.44 7.71 -0.27
N TRP A 410 2.14 7.94 -0.21
CA TRP A 410 1.47 8.56 0.92
C TRP A 410 0.81 7.46 1.76
N GLU A 411 1.52 6.97 2.76
CA GLU A 411 1.01 5.95 3.68
C GLU A 411 0.51 6.62 4.96
N ASP A 412 -0.61 6.15 5.48
CA ASP A 412 -1.17 6.56 6.76
C ASP A 412 -0.97 5.52 7.87
N ASP A 413 -0.47 4.33 7.53
CA ASP A 413 -0.12 3.30 8.51
C ASP A 413 1.30 3.51 9.02
N TRP A 414 1.40 4.24 10.13
CA TRP A 414 2.68 4.49 10.81
C TRP A 414 2.99 3.43 11.89
N THR A 415 2.27 2.33 11.89
CA THR A 415 2.45 1.24 12.86
C THR A 415 3.81 0.60 12.74
N GLY A 416 4.50 0.46 13.87
CA GLY A 416 5.80 -0.21 13.93
C GLY A 416 6.96 0.64 13.45
N HIS A 417 6.77 1.93 13.22
CA HIS A 417 7.82 2.90 12.91
C HIS A 417 7.91 3.95 14.01
N PHE A 418 9.13 4.28 14.40
CA PHE A 418 9.39 5.44 15.27
C PHE A 418 9.34 6.71 14.43
N GLN A 419 8.62 7.72 14.90
CA GLN A 419 8.39 8.95 14.15
C GLN A 419 9.33 10.08 14.54
N LEU A 420 9.81 10.07 15.79
CA LEU A 420 10.61 11.15 16.40
C LEU A 420 12.01 10.68 16.84
N LEU A 421 12.37 9.42 16.53
CA LEU A 421 13.64 8.82 16.95
C LEU A 421 14.84 9.52 16.29
N ASN A 422 15.87 9.81 17.08
CA ASN A 422 17.12 10.33 16.57
C ASN A 422 17.98 9.19 15.98
N SER A 423 18.40 9.32 14.73
CA SER A 423 19.22 8.32 14.04
C SER A 423 20.55 8.00 14.74
N ARG A 424 21.15 8.99 15.38
CA ARG A 424 22.42 8.82 16.11
C ARG A 424 22.35 7.71 17.15
N TRP A 425 21.26 7.62 17.89
CA TRP A 425 21.16 6.67 19.01
C TRP A 425 21.26 5.23 18.55
N TYR A 426 20.61 4.86 17.44
CA TYR A 426 20.66 3.49 16.96
C TYR A 426 21.88 3.18 16.09
N ASN A 427 22.53 4.19 15.48
CA ASN A 427 23.77 3.97 14.74
C ASN A 427 24.93 3.54 15.67
N GLU A 428 24.95 4.01 16.90
CA GLU A 428 25.99 3.69 17.89
C GLU A 428 25.71 2.42 18.69
N SER A 429 24.48 1.92 18.68
CA SER A 429 24.06 0.80 19.50
C SER A 429 24.47 -0.55 18.90
N ASN A 430 24.99 -1.44 19.74
CA ASN A 430 25.31 -2.81 19.38
C ASN A 430 24.11 -3.76 19.50
N TYR A 431 23.03 -3.34 20.16
CA TYR A 431 21.78 -4.07 20.24
C TYR A 431 20.59 -3.14 20.33
N TYR A 432 19.42 -3.66 19.97
CA TYR A 432 18.14 -3.03 20.28
C TYR A 432 17.09 -4.06 20.69
N ILE A 433 16.14 -3.64 21.48
CA ILE A 433 14.89 -4.32 21.75
C ILE A 433 13.78 -3.30 21.55
N ARG A 434 12.76 -3.62 20.73
CA ARG A 434 11.65 -2.74 20.44
C ARG A 434 10.30 -3.44 20.61
N GLY A 435 9.30 -2.68 20.98
CA GLY A 435 7.91 -3.05 20.96
C GLY A 435 7.06 -1.94 20.35
N ASN A 436 6.14 -2.28 19.48
CA ASN A 436 5.21 -1.32 18.90
C ASN A 436 3.80 -1.94 18.96
N ALA A 437 2.84 -1.13 19.33
CA ALA A 437 1.43 -1.48 19.32
C ALA A 437 0.63 -0.37 18.66
N SER A 438 -0.35 -0.72 17.84
CA SER A 438 -1.37 0.23 17.43
C SER A 438 -2.76 -0.38 17.58
N TYR A 439 -3.70 0.46 17.92
CA TYR A 439 -5.10 0.10 18.04
C TYR A 439 -5.92 1.04 17.16
N ASP A 440 -6.56 0.46 16.16
CA ASP A 440 -7.42 1.15 15.22
C ASP A 440 -8.88 0.92 15.60
N SER A 441 -9.67 1.97 15.59
CA SER A 441 -11.11 1.88 15.84
C SER A 441 -11.84 2.98 15.07
N PRO A 442 -13.02 2.71 14.53
CA PRO A 442 -13.84 3.76 13.89
C PRO A 442 -14.37 4.80 14.87
N MET A 443 -14.31 4.50 16.18
CA MET A 443 -14.87 5.36 17.23
C MET A 443 -14.02 5.30 18.49
N MET A 444 -13.35 6.41 18.82
CA MET A 444 -12.62 6.57 20.09
C MET A 444 -12.91 7.92 20.75
N LEU A 445 -12.31 9.00 20.28
CA LEU A 445 -12.39 10.33 20.90
C LEU A 445 -13.00 11.36 19.96
N ILE A 446 -12.35 11.63 18.83
CA ILE A 446 -12.75 12.71 17.89
C ILE A 446 -14.04 12.34 17.16
N SER A 447 -14.29 11.07 16.89
CA SER A 447 -15.54 10.58 16.30
C SER A 447 -16.80 10.90 17.14
N HIS A 448 -16.64 11.19 18.43
CA HIS A 448 -17.75 11.60 19.30
C HIS A 448 -18.04 13.10 19.22
N LEU A 449 -17.19 13.90 18.58
CA LEU A 449 -17.41 15.32 18.42
C LEU A 449 -18.47 15.59 17.34
N PRO A 450 -19.48 16.44 17.61
CA PRO A 450 -20.67 16.55 16.75
C PRO A 450 -20.41 17.08 15.34
N ILE A 451 -19.34 17.84 15.12
CA ILE A 451 -19.00 18.43 13.82
C ILE A 451 -17.99 17.54 13.07
N PHE A 452 -16.90 17.15 13.73
CA PHE A 452 -15.79 16.43 13.13
C PHE A 452 -16.03 14.92 13.04
N GLY A 453 -16.69 14.34 14.04
CA GLY A 453 -16.89 12.91 14.16
C GLY A 453 -17.64 12.28 12.98
N ARG A 454 -18.49 13.06 12.30
CA ARG A 454 -19.24 12.59 11.12
C ARG A 454 -18.36 12.13 9.97
N TYR A 455 -17.18 12.72 9.82
CA TYR A 455 -16.28 12.51 8.69
C TYR A 455 -15.09 11.62 9.00
N ILE A 456 -14.91 11.21 10.27
CA ILE A 456 -13.79 10.36 10.67
C ILE A 456 -14.14 8.90 10.39
N GLU A 457 -13.26 8.25 9.67
CA GLU A 457 -13.39 6.85 9.31
C GLU A 457 -12.69 5.93 10.30
N THR A 458 -11.49 6.33 10.74
CA THR A 458 -10.68 5.54 11.66
C THR A 458 -9.89 6.46 12.58
N GLU A 459 -9.86 6.11 13.85
CA GLU A 459 -8.96 6.69 14.84
C GLU A 459 -7.94 5.65 15.26
N ARG A 460 -6.73 6.09 15.56
CA ARG A 460 -5.61 5.19 15.83
C ARG A 460 -4.76 5.70 16.98
N ILE A 461 -4.47 4.81 17.93
CA ILE A 461 -3.50 5.04 19.00
C ILE A 461 -2.23 4.28 18.67
N TYR A 462 -1.07 4.92 18.83
CA TYR A 462 0.25 4.34 18.63
C TYR A 462 1.01 4.33 19.95
N LEU A 463 1.61 3.19 20.24
CA LEU A 463 2.53 3.01 21.36
C LEU A 463 3.80 2.38 20.83
N SER A 464 4.94 2.97 21.11
CA SER A 464 6.24 2.42 20.72
C SER A 464 7.23 2.54 21.86
N ALA A 465 8.02 1.50 22.07
CA ALA A 465 9.07 1.45 23.07
C ALA A 465 10.36 0.93 22.44
N LEU A 466 11.49 1.51 22.82
CA LEU A 466 12.82 1.13 22.35
C LEU A 466 13.80 1.15 23.50
N SER A 467 14.58 0.07 23.61
CA SER A 467 15.77 -0.01 24.46
C SER A 467 16.98 -0.23 23.57
N ILE A 468 17.98 0.61 23.69
CA ILE A 468 19.25 0.56 22.96
C ILE A 468 20.39 0.80 23.94
N GLU A 469 21.61 0.46 23.50
CA GLU A 469 22.82 0.63 24.31
C GLU A 469 23.08 2.12 24.63
N HIS A 470 23.60 2.37 25.81
CA HIS A 470 24.00 3.71 26.29
C HIS A 470 22.89 4.78 26.34
N THR A 471 21.63 4.40 26.16
CA THR A 471 20.49 5.33 26.16
C THR A 471 19.44 4.87 27.17
N ARG A 472 18.78 5.82 27.82
CA ARG A 472 17.61 5.53 28.67
C ARG A 472 16.47 5.00 27.82
N PRO A 473 15.55 4.17 28.38
CA PRO A 473 14.40 3.68 27.63
C PRO A 473 13.64 4.81 26.94
N TYR A 474 13.39 4.63 25.66
CA TYR A 474 12.72 5.58 24.79
C TYR A 474 11.29 5.10 24.50
N PHE A 475 10.34 6.01 24.57
CA PHE A 475 8.93 5.74 24.31
C PHE A 475 8.36 6.78 23.35
N GLU A 476 7.47 6.35 22.48
CA GLU A 476 6.62 7.25 21.70
C GLU A 476 5.15 6.90 21.93
N LEU A 477 4.34 7.94 22.13
CA LEU A 477 2.90 7.89 22.15
C LEU A 477 2.37 8.71 20.99
N GLY A 478 1.45 8.16 20.23
CA GLY A 478 0.80 8.85 19.12
C GLY A 478 -0.69 8.67 19.13
N TYR A 479 -1.39 9.68 18.65
CA TYR A 479 -2.81 9.63 18.37
C TYR A 479 -3.07 10.22 17.00
N GLY A 480 -3.79 9.50 16.17
CA GLY A 480 -4.11 9.91 14.82
C GLY A 480 -5.55 9.60 14.43
N PHE A 481 -5.99 10.23 13.39
CA PHE A 481 -7.27 9.95 12.76
C PHE A 481 -7.12 10.02 11.24
N SER A 482 -7.95 9.27 10.56
CA SER A 482 -8.07 9.33 9.11
C SER A 482 -9.51 9.54 8.69
N ASN A 483 -9.66 10.29 7.63
CA ASN A 483 -10.89 10.41 6.89
C ASN A 483 -10.61 10.07 5.42
N ARG A 484 -11.61 10.22 4.56
CA ARG A 484 -11.55 9.97 3.12
C ARG A 484 -10.39 10.65 2.38
N TYR A 485 -9.94 11.81 2.86
CA TYR A 485 -9.00 12.69 2.14
C TYR A 485 -7.70 12.93 2.89
N LEU A 486 -7.73 12.78 4.19
CA LEU A 486 -6.67 13.24 5.07
C LEU A 486 -6.46 12.24 6.21
N SER A 487 -5.19 11.93 6.47
CA SER A 487 -4.76 11.31 7.72
C SER A 487 -3.86 12.26 8.47
N ALA A 488 -4.12 12.46 9.75
CA ALA A 488 -3.33 13.31 10.61
C ALA A 488 -3.02 12.58 11.92
N ALA A 489 -1.81 12.77 12.44
CA ALA A 489 -1.42 12.26 13.75
C ALA A 489 -0.48 13.20 14.47
N ALA A 490 -0.58 13.20 15.80
CA ALA A 490 0.35 13.84 16.71
C ALA A 490 1.14 12.76 17.46
N PHE A 491 2.43 12.99 17.62
CA PHE A 491 3.34 12.09 18.33
C PHE A 491 4.11 12.84 19.39
N THR A 492 4.33 12.19 20.51
CA THR A 492 5.17 12.71 21.60
C THR A 492 6.15 11.62 21.98
N SER A 493 7.44 11.98 22.06
CA SER A 493 8.49 11.08 22.51
C SER A 493 8.95 11.41 23.93
N PHE A 494 9.31 10.37 24.63
CA PHE A 494 9.79 10.44 26.00
C PHE A 494 11.12 9.70 26.12
N LEU A 495 12.06 10.34 26.76
CA LEU A 495 13.29 9.69 27.20
C LEU A 495 13.20 9.48 28.72
N ASN A 496 12.97 8.22 29.12
CA ASN A 496 12.52 7.86 30.46
C ASN A 496 11.14 8.49 30.76
N THR A 497 11.07 9.51 31.61
CA THR A 497 9.84 10.21 32.00
C THR A 497 9.74 11.64 31.46
N LYS A 498 10.80 12.13 30.79
CA LYS A 498 10.83 13.49 30.25
C LYS A 498 10.41 13.53 28.80
N ILE A 499 9.57 14.50 28.44
CA ILE A 499 9.21 14.76 27.05
C ILE A 499 10.48 15.24 26.33
N GLU A 500 10.83 14.56 25.25
CA GLU A 500 11.97 14.89 24.41
C GLU A 500 11.55 15.72 23.19
N ARG A 501 10.52 15.24 22.47
CA ARG A 501 10.03 15.88 21.25
C ARG A 501 8.53 15.71 21.10
N VAL A 502 7.93 16.65 20.35
CA VAL A 502 6.56 16.58 19.86
C VAL A 502 6.59 16.80 18.35
N GLY A 503 5.83 16.05 17.61
CA GLY A 503 5.75 16.17 16.16
C GLY A 503 4.36 15.85 15.63
N PHE A 504 4.10 16.34 14.43
CA PHE A 504 2.82 16.14 13.73
C PHE A 504 3.09 15.56 12.35
N LYS A 505 2.21 14.67 11.92
CA LYS A 505 2.19 14.15 10.56
C LYS A 505 0.84 14.39 9.92
N ILE A 506 0.85 14.77 8.66
CA ILE A 506 -0.34 14.93 7.84
C ILE A 506 -0.07 14.27 6.51
N THR A 507 -0.98 13.42 6.07
CA THR A 507 -0.94 12.76 4.77
C THR A 507 -2.26 13.00 4.06
N LEU A 508 -2.21 13.42 2.81
CA LEU A 508 -3.39 13.59 1.97
C LEU A 508 -3.63 12.32 1.15
N GLN A 509 -4.83 11.75 1.22
CA GLN A 509 -5.18 10.49 0.57
C GLN A 509 -6.31 10.70 -0.46
N LEU A 510 -6.05 11.50 -1.47
CA LEU A 510 -7.10 11.86 -2.43
C LEU A 510 -7.57 10.69 -3.32
N PHE A 511 -6.77 9.63 -3.51
CA PHE A 511 -7.07 8.52 -4.44
C PHE A 511 -6.44 7.18 -4.03
N SER A 512 -6.09 6.95 -2.77
CA SER A 512 -5.30 5.79 -2.35
C SER A 512 -6.02 4.43 -2.42
N ARG A 513 -7.30 4.41 -2.77
CA ARG A 513 -8.14 3.20 -2.73
C ARG A 513 -8.76 2.81 -4.07
N TRP A 514 -8.20 3.30 -5.20
CA TRP A 514 -8.67 2.96 -6.55
C TRP A 514 -7.72 2.06 -7.32
#